data_9e98456d7a63d7f0f8eee56582d4cede
#
_entry.id   9e98456d7a63d7f0f8eee56582d4cede
#
_cell.length_a   1.000
_cell.length_b   1.000
_cell.length_c   1.000
_cell.angle_alpha   90.00
_cell.angle_beta   90.00
_cell.angle_gamma   90.00
#
_symmetry.space_group_name_H-M   'P 1'
#
loop_
_entity.id
_entity.type
_entity.pdbx_description
1 polymer ?
#
loop_
_entity_poly.entity_id
_entity_poly.type
_entity_poly.pdbx_seq_one_letter_code
_entity_poly.pdbx_strand_id
1 'polypeptide(L)'
;MSLVRLVYFSRNRLDAARGALADRVSEILSASVANNRRTDISGGLIFSGEWFAQVLEGDRVAVVETFARIQRDARHGDVSTIECRLADTRRFGSWWMAAAGWSMQNASVFRQYCGSETFMPCRLDGDAACDLIGAVLQQQMNTPVESTAPHWLSAWRNPDARIKTPRSRIVSAA
;
A
#
# COMPACT_ATOMS: atom_id res chain seq x y z
N MET A 1 -17.49 -17.09 0.53
CA MET A 1 -16.83 -15.77 0.45
C MET A 1 -15.66 -15.89 -0.50
N SER A 2 -15.57 -15.02 -1.51
CA SER A 2 -14.49 -15.08 -2.50
C SER A 2 -13.45 -14.04 -2.14
N LEU A 3 -12.24 -14.47 -1.80
CA LEU A 3 -11.12 -13.56 -1.58
C LEU A 3 -10.73 -12.91 -2.92
N VAL A 4 -10.74 -11.59 -2.98
CA VAL A 4 -10.25 -10.83 -4.12
C VAL A 4 -9.07 -9.96 -3.70
N ARG A 5 -8.20 -9.70 -4.67
CA ARG A 5 -7.14 -8.68 -4.60
C ARG A 5 -7.41 -7.63 -5.64
N LEU A 6 -7.50 -6.38 -5.21
CA LEU A 6 -7.63 -5.20 -6.05
C LEU A 6 -6.39 -4.34 -5.87
N VAL A 7 -5.76 -3.98 -6.97
CA VAL A 7 -4.59 -3.10 -7.03
C VAL A 7 -4.96 -1.89 -7.86
N TYR A 8 -4.70 -0.70 -7.33
CA TYR A 8 -4.95 0.55 -8.04
C TYR A 8 -3.89 1.59 -7.73
N PHE A 9 -3.84 2.62 -8.56
CA PHE A 9 -3.12 3.85 -8.27
C PHE A 9 -4.02 5.07 -8.51
N SER A 10 -3.61 6.20 -7.95
CA SER A 10 -4.29 7.48 -8.14
C SER A 10 -3.33 8.65 -7.96
N ARG A 11 -3.69 9.80 -8.50
CA ARG A 11 -3.00 11.05 -8.20
C ARG A 11 -3.22 11.43 -6.74
N ASN A 12 -2.13 11.82 -6.08
CA ASN A 12 -2.19 12.39 -4.75
C ASN A 12 -2.62 13.86 -4.86
N ARG A 13 -3.83 14.17 -4.35
CA ARG A 13 -4.40 15.54 -4.30
C ARG A 13 -4.40 16.11 -2.90
N LEU A 14 -3.58 15.57 -1.99
CA LEU A 14 -3.41 16.17 -0.68
C LEU A 14 -2.76 17.54 -0.79
N ASP A 15 -3.39 18.53 -0.20
CA ASP A 15 -2.89 19.90 -0.20
C ASP A 15 -1.63 20.01 0.69
N ALA A 16 -0.47 20.21 0.06
CA ALA A 16 0.81 20.38 0.74
C ALA A 16 0.85 21.63 1.66
N ALA A 17 -0.04 22.60 1.46
CA ALA A 17 -0.12 23.79 2.30
C ALA A 17 -0.70 23.51 3.70
N ARG A 18 -1.33 22.35 3.91
CA ARG A 18 -1.99 21.99 5.17
C ARG A 18 -1.15 21.12 6.11
N GLY A 19 0.17 21.11 5.98
CA GLY A 19 1.08 20.35 6.82
C GLY A 19 1.91 19.31 6.05
N ALA A 20 2.79 18.58 6.77
CA ALA A 20 3.63 17.59 6.14
C ALA A 20 2.79 16.46 5.51
N LEU A 21 3.20 15.96 4.34
CA LEU A 21 2.50 14.89 3.62
C LEU A 21 2.26 13.66 4.52
N ALA A 22 3.25 13.31 5.35
CA ALA A 22 3.15 12.19 6.27
C ALA A 22 2.00 12.32 7.28
N ASP A 23 1.78 13.55 7.81
CA ASP A 23 0.70 13.81 8.78
C ASP A 23 -0.67 13.68 8.13
N ARG A 24 -0.81 14.19 6.90
CA ARG A 24 -2.04 14.09 6.12
C ARG A 24 -2.38 12.65 5.73
N VAL A 25 -1.36 11.87 5.37
CA VAL A 25 -1.51 10.44 5.09
C VAL A 25 -1.87 9.68 6.37
N SER A 26 -1.33 10.06 7.53
CA SER A 26 -1.68 9.46 8.83
C SER A 26 -3.18 9.54 9.16
N GLU A 27 -3.84 10.66 8.85
CA GLU A 27 -5.30 10.81 9.01
C GLU A 27 -6.06 9.81 8.14
N ILE A 28 -5.66 9.68 6.86
CA ILE A 28 -6.27 8.71 5.93
C ILE A 28 -6.12 7.30 6.47
N LEU A 29 -4.93 6.97 6.96
CA LEU A 29 -4.60 5.63 7.41
C LEU A 29 -5.35 5.24 8.68
N SER A 30 -5.48 6.15 9.64
CA SER A 30 -6.24 5.89 10.86
C SER A 30 -7.69 5.51 10.55
N ALA A 31 -8.34 6.25 9.65
CA ALA A 31 -9.68 5.95 9.18
C ALA A 31 -9.74 4.63 8.39
N SER A 32 -8.73 4.37 7.55
CA SER A 32 -8.63 3.16 6.73
C SER A 32 -8.47 1.92 7.59
N VAL A 33 -7.57 1.94 8.59
CA VAL A 33 -7.36 0.81 9.51
C VAL A 33 -8.65 0.46 10.26
N ALA A 34 -9.34 1.45 10.82
CA ALA A 34 -10.59 1.24 11.54
C ALA A 34 -11.67 0.61 10.64
N ASN A 35 -11.83 1.12 9.43
CA ASN A 35 -12.81 0.61 8.47
C ASN A 35 -12.44 -0.79 7.97
N ASN A 36 -11.18 -1.01 7.61
CA ASN A 36 -10.70 -2.28 7.06
C ASN A 36 -10.78 -3.40 8.08
N ARG A 37 -10.43 -3.12 9.35
CA ARG A 37 -10.61 -4.08 10.45
C ARG A 37 -12.05 -4.53 10.59
N ARG A 38 -13.00 -3.61 10.47
CA ARG A 38 -14.45 -3.91 10.60
C ARG A 38 -14.98 -4.76 9.45
N THR A 39 -14.40 -4.59 8.24
CA THR A 39 -14.83 -5.26 7.02
C THR A 39 -13.91 -6.40 6.60
N ASP A 40 -12.97 -6.80 7.44
CA ASP A 40 -11.96 -7.83 7.18
C ASP A 40 -11.19 -7.60 5.87
N ILE A 41 -10.83 -6.35 5.61
CA ILE A 41 -9.93 -5.98 4.51
C ILE A 41 -8.51 -5.86 5.05
N SER A 42 -7.54 -6.44 4.34
CA SER A 42 -6.12 -6.20 4.54
C SER A 42 -5.51 -5.49 3.34
N GLY A 43 -4.34 -4.86 3.50
CA GLY A 43 -3.70 -4.21 2.38
C GLY A 43 -2.48 -3.39 2.75
N GLY A 44 -1.90 -2.78 1.71
CA GLY A 44 -0.74 -1.91 1.80
C GLY A 44 -0.86 -0.70 0.89
N LEU A 45 -0.36 0.43 1.35
CA LEU A 45 -0.34 1.70 0.63
C LEU A 45 1.10 2.20 0.53
N ILE A 46 1.51 2.58 -0.66
CA ILE A 46 2.71 3.42 -0.85
C ILE A 46 2.30 4.75 -1.46
N PHE A 47 3.05 5.79 -1.11
CA PHE A 47 2.73 7.14 -1.57
C PHE A 47 3.98 7.98 -1.83
N SER A 48 3.83 8.93 -2.73
CA SER A 48 4.77 10.02 -2.99
C SER A 48 4.02 11.36 -3.00
N GLY A 49 4.73 12.44 -3.29
CA GLY A 49 4.07 13.74 -3.49
C GLY A 49 3.04 13.75 -4.62
N GLU A 50 3.18 12.86 -5.62
CA GLU A 50 2.32 12.83 -6.81
C GLU A 50 1.34 11.66 -6.85
N TRP A 51 1.67 10.52 -6.24
CA TRP A 51 0.97 9.26 -6.44
C TRP A 51 0.67 8.52 -5.15
N PHE A 52 -0.47 7.83 -5.17
CA PHE A 52 -0.78 6.71 -4.31
C PHE A 52 -0.78 5.43 -5.13
N ALA A 53 -0.32 4.30 -4.56
CA ALA A 53 -0.65 2.96 -5.02
C ALA A 53 -1.02 2.10 -3.83
N GLN A 54 -2.10 1.33 -3.98
CA GLN A 54 -2.68 0.56 -2.88
C GLN A 54 -3.14 -0.81 -3.34
N VAL A 55 -2.99 -1.77 -2.44
CA VAL A 55 -3.60 -3.10 -2.54
C VAL A 55 -4.69 -3.23 -1.49
N LEU A 56 -5.83 -3.78 -1.88
CA LEU A 56 -6.92 -4.18 -1.00
C LEU A 56 -7.18 -5.67 -1.19
N GLU A 57 -7.25 -6.41 -0.09
CA GLU A 57 -7.56 -7.86 -0.08
C GLU A 57 -8.67 -8.15 0.90
N GLY A 58 -9.70 -8.88 0.48
CA GLY A 58 -10.84 -9.21 1.31
C GLY A 58 -11.97 -9.87 0.55
N ASP A 59 -13.13 -9.97 1.19
CA ASP A 59 -14.34 -10.38 0.49
C ASP A 59 -14.66 -9.41 -0.66
N ARG A 60 -15.13 -9.96 -1.77
CA ARG A 60 -15.39 -9.18 -3.00
C ARG A 60 -16.29 -7.97 -2.76
N VAL A 61 -17.36 -8.14 -2.00
CA VAL A 61 -18.33 -7.05 -1.76
C VAL A 61 -17.65 -5.95 -0.94
N ALA A 62 -16.96 -6.32 0.14
CA ALA A 62 -16.26 -5.37 1.01
C ALA A 62 -15.17 -4.59 0.25
N VAL A 63 -14.39 -5.26 -0.60
CA VAL A 63 -13.34 -4.63 -1.42
C VAL A 63 -13.95 -3.64 -2.42
N VAL A 64 -15.01 -4.05 -3.14
CA VAL A 64 -15.68 -3.17 -4.13
C VAL A 64 -16.29 -1.94 -3.47
N GLU A 65 -16.97 -2.10 -2.33
CA GLU A 65 -17.54 -0.97 -1.60
C GLU A 65 -16.46 -0.01 -1.05
N THR A 66 -15.35 -0.57 -0.57
CA THR A 66 -14.22 0.23 -0.09
C THR A 66 -13.58 1.00 -1.25
N PHE A 67 -13.35 0.36 -2.38
CA PHE A 67 -12.81 1.00 -3.56
C PHE A 67 -13.74 2.09 -4.11
N ALA A 68 -15.05 1.85 -4.13
CA ALA A 68 -16.02 2.88 -4.53
C ALA A 68 -16.02 4.11 -3.62
N ARG A 69 -15.73 3.96 -2.32
CA ARG A 69 -15.53 5.11 -1.41
C ARG A 69 -14.26 5.88 -1.75
N ILE A 70 -13.16 5.16 -2.04
CA ILE A 70 -11.88 5.78 -2.44
C ILE A 70 -12.04 6.57 -3.74
N GLN A 71 -12.75 6.04 -4.73
CA GLN A 71 -13.00 6.73 -6.00
C GLN A 71 -13.78 8.05 -5.84
N ARG A 72 -14.56 8.19 -4.77
CA ARG A 72 -15.32 9.43 -4.46
C ARG A 72 -14.57 10.37 -3.53
N ASP A 73 -13.43 9.95 -3.01
CA ASP A 73 -12.63 10.76 -2.09
C ASP A 73 -11.82 11.80 -2.88
N ALA A 74 -12.06 13.07 -2.62
CA ALA A 74 -11.39 14.18 -3.32
C ALA A 74 -9.87 14.22 -3.15
N ARG A 75 -9.33 13.47 -2.18
CA ARG A 75 -7.89 13.32 -1.98
C ARG A 75 -7.22 12.43 -3.03
N HIS A 76 -8.01 11.61 -3.76
CA HIS A 76 -7.59 10.76 -4.85
C HIS A 76 -8.05 11.34 -6.19
N GLY A 77 -7.09 11.60 -7.09
CA GLY A 77 -7.38 11.99 -8.47
C GLY A 77 -7.06 10.87 -9.43
N ASP A 78 -7.73 10.85 -10.59
CA ASP A 78 -7.39 9.95 -11.70
C ASP A 78 -7.19 8.49 -11.25
N VAL A 79 -8.15 7.97 -10.48
CA VAL A 79 -8.09 6.63 -9.91
C VAL A 79 -8.13 5.59 -11.03
N SER A 80 -7.09 4.76 -11.14
CA SER A 80 -6.94 3.74 -12.17
C SER A 80 -6.68 2.37 -11.54
N THR A 81 -7.49 1.39 -11.91
CA THR A 81 -7.29 0.01 -11.49
C THR A 81 -6.18 -0.63 -12.32
N ILE A 82 -5.17 -1.20 -11.66
CA ILE A 82 -4.14 -2.01 -12.29
C ILE A 82 -4.68 -3.43 -12.49
N GLU A 83 -5.23 -4.00 -11.41
CA GLU A 83 -5.72 -5.38 -11.41
C GLU A 83 -6.85 -5.56 -10.41
N CYS A 84 -7.80 -6.46 -10.74
CA CYS A 84 -8.77 -6.99 -9.80
C CYS A 84 -8.98 -8.48 -10.11
N ARG A 85 -8.54 -9.38 -9.22
CA ARG A 85 -8.61 -10.82 -9.44
C ARG A 85 -8.97 -11.60 -8.17
N LEU A 86 -9.39 -12.84 -8.37
CA LEU A 86 -9.48 -13.80 -7.27
C LEU A 86 -8.08 -14.09 -6.73
N ALA A 87 -8.00 -14.33 -5.45
CA ALA A 87 -6.77 -14.68 -4.77
C ALA A 87 -7.00 -15.89 -3.85
N ASP A 88 -6.03 -16.81 -3.83
CA ASP A 88 -6.11 -17.98 -2.95
C ASP A 88 -5.71 -17.63 -1.51
N THR A 89 -4.81 -16.67 -1.36
CA THR A 89 -4.29 -16.24 -0.06
C THR A 89 -4.03 -14.73 -0.04
N ARG A 90 -4.12 -14.14 1.15
CA ARG A 90 -3.74 -12.74 1.36
C ARG A 90 -2.22 -12.61 1.38
N ARG A 91 -1.70 -11.65 0.63
CA ARG A 91 -0.28 -11.24 0.69
C ARG A 91 -0.04 -10.26 1.83
N PHE A 92 -1.05 -9.46 2.15
CA PHE A 92 -1.00 -8.39 3.17
C PHE A 92 -1.82 -8.73 4.41
N GLY A 93 -2.06 -10.02 4.68
CA GLY A 93 -2.92 -10.49 5.77
C GLY A 93 -2.48 -10.04 7.18
N SER A 94 -1.21 -9.65 7.34
CA SER A 94 -0.67 -9.12 8.60
C SER A 94 -1.05 -7.67 8.89
N TRP A 95 -1.67 -6.96 7.95
CA TRP A 95 -1.97 -5.54 8.08
C TRP A 95 -3.39 -5.20 7.64
N TRP A 96 -4.15 -4.56 8.51
CA TRP A 96 -5.41 -3.93 8.13
C TRP A 96 -5.21 -2.79 7.12
N MET A 97 -4.11 -2.06 7.24
CA MET A 97 -3.54 -1.17 6.25
C MET A 97 -2.14 -0.77 6.72
N ALA A 98 -1.11 -1.21 6.02
CA ALA A 98 0.24 -0.68 6.20
C ALA A 98 0.50 0.43 5.18
N ALA A 99 1.36 1.38 5.53
CA ALA A 99 1.74 2.42 4.58
C ALA A 99 3.20 2.81 4.66
N ALA A 100 3.76 3.21 3.53
CA ALA A 100 5.10 3.74 3.42
C ALA A 100 5.17 4.87 2.40
N GLY A 101 5.88 5.95 2.74
CA GLY A 101 6.19 7.03 1.81
C GLY A 101 7.44 6.73 1.00
N TRP A 102 7.49 7.28 -0.21
CA TRP A 102 8.74 7.37 -0.96
C TRP A 102 9.76 8.20 -0.17
N SER A 103 11.00 7.73 -0.12
CA SER A 103 12.12 8.41 0.51
C SER A 103 13.44 8.02 -0.17
N MET A 104 14.50 8.78 0.07
CA MET A 104 15.83 8.43 -0.45
C MET A 104 16.31 7.05 0.05
N GLN A 105 15.92 6.64 1.25
CA GLN A 105 16.30 5.36 1.84
C GLN A 105 15.70 4.17 1.08
N ASN A 106 14.51 4.33 0.46
CA ASN A 106 13.86 3.27 -0.29
C ASN A 106 13.88 3.49 -1.82
N ALA A 107 14.58 4.51 -2.32
CA ALA A 107 14.67 4.83 -3.73
C ALA A 107 15.21 3.67 -4.59
N SER A 108 16.14 2.86 -4.05
CA SER A 108 16.67 1.68 -4.73
C SER A 108 15.60 0.61 -4.99
N VAL A 109 14.64 0.46 -4.08
CA VAL A 109 13.51 -0.47 -4.26
C VAL A 109 12.62 0.02 -5.41
N PHE A 110 12.30 1.32 -5.44
CA PHE A 110 11.53 1.87 -6.56
C PHE A 110 12.25 1.71 -7.89
N ARG A 111 13.57 1.93 -7.94
CA ARG A 111 14.37 1.70 -9.15
C ARG A 111 14.26 0.27 -9.66
N GLN A 112 14.30 -0.71 -8.77
CA GLN A 112 14.20 -2.12 -9.12
C GLN A 112 12.88 -2.46 -9.82
N TYR A 113 11.75 -1.91 -9.37
CA TYR A 113 10.43 -2.24 -9.90
C TYR A 113 9.93 -1.27 -10.98
N CYS A 114 10.24 0.01 -10.87
CA CYS A 114 9.78 1.04 -11.81
C CYS A 114 10.80 1.37 -12.90
N GLY A 115 12.03 0.83 -12.83
CA GLY A 115 13.13 1.21 -13.71
C GLY A 115 13.63 2.65 -13.49
N SER A 116 13.20 3.30 -12.42
CA SER A 116 13.47 4.69 -12.07
C SER A 116 13.38 4.87 -10.57
N GLU A 117 14.13 5.82 -10.01
CA GLU A 117 13.96 6.24 -8.61
C GLU A 117 12.65 6.99 -8.37
N THR A 118 12.04 7.50 -9.44
CA THR A 118 10.73 8.14 -9.36
C THR A 118 9.64 7.09 -9.33
N PHE A 119 8.69 7.24 -8.41
CA PHE A 119 7.54 6.36 -8.31
C PHE A 119 6.57 6.61 -9.47
N MET A 120 6.46 5.64 -10.36
CA MET A 120 5.58 5.69 -11.55
C MET A 120 4.66 4.45 -11.58
N PRO A 121 3.56 4.46 -10.84
CA PRO A 121 2.70 3.27 -10.68
C PRO A 121 2.04 2.81 -11.98
N CYS A 122 1.86 3.69 -12.95
CA CYS A 122 1.29 3.35 -14.27
C CYS A 122 2.15 2.39 -15.12
N ARG A 123 3.39 2.12 -14.71
CA ARG A 123 4.29 1.16 -15.37
C ARG A 123 4.26 -0.23 -14.74
N LEU A 124 3.52 -0.41 -13.66
CA LEU A 124 3.46 -1.66 -12.91
C LEU A 124 2.26 -2.49 -13.36
N ASP A 125 2.46 -3.80 -13.47
CA ASP A 125 1.37 -4.78 -13.45
C ASP A 125 0.97 -5.09 -12.00
N GLY A 126 -0.06 -5.92 -11.81
CA GLY A 126 -0.60 -6.21 -10.48
C GLY A 126 0.39 -6.91 -9.56
N ASP A 127 1.19 -7.85 -10.08
CA ASP A 127 2.17 -8.57 -9.27
C ASP A 127 3.36 -7.68 -8.93
N ALA A 128 3.89 -6.91 -9.88
CA ALA A 128 4.97 -5.96 -9.65
C ALA A 128 4.57 -4.87 -8.64
N ALA A 129 3.33 -4.37 -8.71
CA ALA A 129 2.81 -3.41 -7.74
C ALA A 129 2.72 -4.02 -6.33
N CYS A 130 2.23 -5.26 -6.20
CA CYS A 130 2.19 -5.97 -4.92
C CYS A 130 3.59 -6.22 -4.36
N ASP A 131 4.56 -6.61 -5.21
CA ASP A 131 5.92 -6.87 -4.81
C ASP A 131 6.62 -5.58 -4.36
N LEU A 132 6.47 -4.49 -5.10
CA LEU A 132 6.98 -3.17 -4.72
C LEU A 132 6.41 -2.73 -3.36
N ILE A 133 5.08 -2.74 -3.20
CA ILE A 133 4.43 -2.35 -1.96
C ILE A 133 4.95 -3.20 -0.80
N GLY A 134 5.02 -4.53 -0.98
CA GLY A 134 5.54 -5.44 0.02
C GLY A 134 7.00 -5.15 0.39
N ALA A 135 7.87 -4.93 -0.59
CA ALA A 135 9.29 -4.66 -0.38
C ALA A 135 9.54 -3.34 0.36
N VAL A 136 8.82 -2.27 -0.01
CA VAL A 136 8.93 -0.96 0.65
C VAL A 136 8.46 -1.04 2.11
N LEU A 137 7.33 -1.70 2.36
CA LEU A 137 6.81 -1.90 3.72
C LEU A 137 7.77 -2.74 4.57
N GLN A 138 8.33 -3.82 4.00
CA GLN A 138 9.30 -4.67 4.69
C GLN A 138 10.57 -3.90 5.05
N GLN A 139 11.10 -3.11 4.12
CA GLN A 139 12.28 -2.28 4.37
C GLN A 139 12.04 -1.28 5.50
N GLN A 140 10.89 -0.60 5.49
CA GLN A 140 10.53 0.36 6.53
C GLN A 140 10.43 -0.29 7.91
N MET A 141 9.94 -1.54 7.98
CA MET A 141 9.84 -2.29 9.24
C MET A 141 11.20 -2.76 9.77
N ASN A 142 12.16 -2.99 8.88
CA ASN A 142 13.51 -3.45 9.24
C ASN A 142 14.47 -2.29 9.55
N THR A 143 14.09 -1.05 9.20
CA THR A 143 14.89 0.13 9.53
C THR A 143 14.76 0.40 11.04
N PRO A 144 15.87 0.49 11.80
CA PRO A 144 15.82 0.85 13.20
C PRO A 144 15.10 2.20 13.36
N VAL A 145 14.14 2.24 14.27
CA VAL A 145 13.40 3.47 14.57
C VAL A 145 14.36 4.42 15.27
N GLU A 146 15.00 5.31 14.52
CA GLU A 146 15.49 6.54 15.14
C GLU A 146 14.27 7.27 15.73
N SER A 147 14.43 7.86 16.90
CA SER A 147 13.41 8.41 17.80
C SER A 147 12.38 9.39 17.20
N THR A 148 12.41 9.59 15.89
CA THR A 148 11.52 10.46 15.10
C THR A 148 10.50 9.71 14.21
N ALA A 149 10.48 8.37 14.26
CA ALA A 149 9.46 7.65 13.48
C ALA A 149 8.06 7.91 14.07
N PRO A 150 7.08 8.24 13.22
CA PRO A 150 5.74 8.52 13.69
C PRO A 150 5.18 7.30 14.45
N HIS A 151 4.60 7.54 15.62
CA HIS A 151 4.02 6.54 16.54
C HIS A 151 2.98 5.61 15.89
N TRP A 152 2.45 5.98 14.75
CA TRP A 152 1.44 5.23 14.00
C TRP A 152 1.98 3.98 13.27
N LEU A 153 3.30 3.86 13.07
CA LEU A 153 3.91 2.67 12.44
C LEU A 153 3.65 1.37 13.20
N SER A 154 3.49 1.43 14.51
CA SER A 154 3.21 0.26 15.35
C SER A 154 1.72 -0.10 15.46
N ALA A 155 0.82 0.86 15.21
CA ALA A 155 -0.62 0.71 15.43
C ALA A 155 -1.34 -0.14 14.36
N TRP A 156 -0.69 -0.49 13.25
CA TRP A 156 -1.34 -1.06 12.06
C TRP A 156 -1.13 -2.56 11.87
N ARG A 157 -0.37 -3.18 12.76
CA ARG A 157 -0.17 -4.63 12.75
C ARG A 157 -1.46 -5.34 13.16
N ASN A 158 -1.81 -6.37 12.41
CA ASN A 158 -2.73 -7.40 12.87
C ASN A 158 -1.93 -8.32 13.80
N PRO A 159 -2.18 -8.35 15.14
CA PRO A 159 -1.42 -9.17 16.08
C PRO A 159 -1.59 -10.67 15.84
N ASP A 160 -2.66 -11.09 15.13
CA ASP A 160 -3.02 -12.48 14.92
C ASP A 160 -2.47 -13.07 13.62
N ALA A 161 -1.81 -12.26 12.77
CA ALA A 161 -1.35 -12.73 11.47
C ALA A 161 0.09 -13.24 11.52
N ARG A 162 0.27 -14.51 11.14
CA ARG A 162 1.59 -15.09 10.85
C ARG A 162 2.13 -14.51 9.54
N ILE A 163 3.28 -13.85 9.60
CA ILE A 163 3.98 -13.29 8.43
C ILE A 163 4.42 -14.47 7.54
N LYS A 164 3.78 -14.61 6.37
CA LYS A 164 4.34 -15.45 5.30
C LYS A 164 5.28 -14.56 4.48
N THR A 165 6.59 -14.78 4.64
CA THR A 165 7.61 -14.15 3.80
C THR A 165 7.37 -14.51 2.33
N PRO A 166 7.36 -13.54 1.39
CA PRO A 166 7.31 -13.83 -0.03
C PRO A 166 8.56 -14.64 -0.42
N ARG A 167 8.38 -15.73 -1.16
CA ARG A 167 9.50 -16.42 -1.78
C ARG A 167 10.10 -15.50 -2.83
N SER A 168 11.34 -15.08 -2.63
CA SER A 168 12.12 -14.36 -3.63
C SER A 168 12.22 -15.18 -4.91
N ARG A 169 11.53 -14.78 -5.98
CA ARG A 169 11.86 -15.23 -7.32
C ARG A 169 13.11 -14.45 -7.75
N ILE A 170 14.27 -15.08 -7.60
CA ILE A 170 15.47 -14.66 -8.32
C ILE A 170 15.18 -14.99 -9.78
N VAL A 171 14.88 -13.98 -10.58
CA VAL A 171 14.90 -14.12 -12.03
C VAL A 171 16.38 -14.15 -12.42
N SER A 172 16.90 -15.37 -12.66
CA SER A 172 18.21 -15.55 -13.27
C SER A 172 18.13 -15.03 -14.71
N ALA A 173 18.81 -13.93 -14.98
CA ALA A 173 19.04 -13.50 -16.34
C ALA A 173 20.05 -14.48 -16.99
N ALA A 174 19.58 -15.19 -18.00
CA ALA A 174 20.42 -15.85 -19.00
C ALA A 174 20.55 -14.94 -20.21
#